data_91426628c451e6dcdaa832902296bd79
#
_entry.id   91426628c451e6dcdaa832902296bd79
#
_cell.length_a   1.000
_cell.length_b   1.000
_cell.length_c   1.000
_cell.angle_alpha   90.00
_cell.angle_beta   90.00
_cell.angle_gamma   90.00
#
_symmetry.space_group_name_H-M   'P 1'
#
loop_
_entity.id
_entity.type
_entity.pdbx_description
1 polymer ?
#
loop_
_entity_poly.entity_id
_entity_poly.type
_entity_poly.pdbx_seq_one_letter_code
_entity_poly.pdbx_strand_id
1 'polypeptide(L)'
;MAFLQIDNVRIAGFAAGVPATIVRNDGSMVYSADYDAAAFVEMTGVRERRVDNTSCTSDLCYAASEKLLADLNWDKKEVGAIIFVSQTADYRFPATSCILQDRLGLSKECYAADVNLGCSG
;
A
#
# COMPACT_ATOMS: atom_id res chain seq x y z
N MET A 1 -27.82 8.37 -3.49
CA MET A 1 -26.72 7.43 -3.21
C MET A 1 -26.59 6.52 -4.40
N ALA A 2 -25.41 6.45 -5.03
CA ALA A 2 -25.18 5.50 -6.12
C ALA A 2 -24.98 4.10 -5.50
N PHE A 3 -25.65 3.11 -6.06
CA PHE A 3 -25.52 1.71 -5.64
C PHE A 3 -25.10 0.88 -6.85
N LEU A 4 -24.05 0.08 -6.68
CA LEU A 4 -23.57 -0.87 -7.67
C LEU A 4 -23.45 -2.23 -7.01
N GLN A 5 -24.08 -3.23 -7.58
CA GLN A 5 -23.92 -4.62 -7.17
C GLN A 5 -23.31 -5.40 -8.31
N ILE A 6 -22.23 -6.13 -8.00
CA ILE A 6 -21.54 -7.01 -8.94
C ILE A 6 -21.52 -8.40 -8.34
N ASP A 7 -22.06 -9.37 -9.07
CA ASP A 7 -22.08 -10.78 -8.65
C ASP A 7 -20.86 -11.53 -9.16
N ASN A 8 -20.57 -12.70 -8.57
CA ASN A 8 -19.46 -13.59 -8.93
C ASN A 8 -18.05 -12.97 -8.76
N VAL A 9 -17.90 -12.07 -7.79
CA VAL A 9 -16.61 -11.52 -7.38
C VAL A 9 -16.07 -12.24 -6.16
N ARG A 10 -14.77 -12.50 -6.13
CA ARG A 10 -14.09 -13.10 -4.99
C ARG A 10 -12.76 -12.40 -4.71
N ILE A 11 -12.32 -12.44 -3.47
CA ILE A 11 -10.95 -12.09 -3.09
C ILE A 11 -10.09 -13.33 -3.35
N ALA A 12 -9.09 -13.20 -4.23
CA ALA A 12 -8.21 -14.31 -4.60
C ALA A 12 -7.00 -14.44 -3.64
N GLY A 13 -6.52 -13.33 -3.08
CA GLY A 13 -5.41 -13.36 -2.16
C GLY A 13 -5.04 -11.99 -1.60
N PHE A 14 -4.07 -11.99 -0.69
CA PHE A 14 -3.50 -10.81 -0.07
C PHE A 14 -1.99 -10.94 -0.02
N ALA A 15 -1.28 -9.83 -0.17
CA ALA A 15 0.13 -9.72 0.14
C ALA A 15 0.42 -8.39 0.82
N ALA A 16 1.50 -8.34 1.59
CA ALA A 16 1.96 -7.11 2.24
C ALA A 16 3.46 -6.92 1.98
N GLY A 17 3.82 -5.70 1.60
CA GLY A 17 5.21 -5.23 1.56
C GLY A 17 5.45 -4.29 2.73
N VAL A 18 6.41 -4.60 3.59
CA VAL A 18 6.74 -3.79 4.75
C VAL A 18 8.25 -3.56 4.83
N PRO A 19 8.71 -2.38 5.30
CA PRO A 19 10.12 -2.11 5.53
C PRO A 19 10.75 -3.10 6.53
N ALA A 20 12.06 -3.33 6.40
CA ALA A 20 12.79 -4.23 7.27
C ALA A 20 13.04 -3.63 8.67
N THR A 21 13.26 -2.32 8.75
CA THR A 21 13.63 -1.64 9.98
C THR A 21 12.44 -1.56 10.94
N ILE A 22 12.64 -2.03 12.16
CA ILE A 22 11.65 -1.96 13.25
C ILE A 22 12.00 -0.79 14.15
N VAL A 23 11.00 0.06 14.42
CA VAL A 23 11.07 1.11 15.44
C VAL A 23 10.03 0.83 16.50
N ARG A 24 10.47 0.78 17.76
CA ARG A 24 9.60 0.55 18.90
C ARG A 24 9.05 1.86 19.43
N ASN A 25 7.82 1.82 19.91
CA ASN A 25 7.17 2.93 20.59
C ASN A 25 7.39 2.80 22.11
N ASP A 26 8.66 2.77 22.52
CA ASP A 26 9.10 2.57 23.90
C ASP A 26 9.69 3.87 24.53
N GLY A 27 9.51 4.99 23.84
CA GLY A 27 10.07 6.30 24.28
C GLY A 27 11.50 6.53 23.84
N SER A 28 12.16 5.59 23.17
CA SER A 28 13.51 5.78 22.63
C SER A 28 13.57 6.82 21.50
N MET A 29 12.44 7.07 20.83
CA MET A 29 12.27 8.15 19.86
C MET A 29 11.34 9.23 20.44
N VAL A 30 11.91 10.36 20.77
CA VAL A 30 11.16 11.52 21.28
C VAL A 30 10.62 12.32 20.10
N TYR A 31 9.30 12.34 19.93
CA TYR A 31 8.64 13.17 18.91
C TYR A 31 8.34 14.59 19.39
N SER A 32 8.12 14.74 20.68
CA SER A 32 7.93 16.03 21.37
C SER A 32 8.24 15.85 22.84
N ALA A 33 8.44 16.96 23.57
CA ALA A 33 8.69 16.93 25.01
C ALA A 33 7.52 16.31 25.80
N ASP A 34 6.32 16.37 25.27
CA ASP A 34 5.09 15.88 25.90
C ASP A 34 4.65 14.48 25.40
N TYR A 35 5.50 13.79 24.61
CA TYR A 35 5.15 12.49 24.08
C TYR A 35 5.26 11.40 25.16
N ASP A 36 4.12 10.83 25.53
CA ASP A 36 4.03 9.67 26.41
C ASP A 36 3.86 8.39 25.59
N ALA A 37 4.95 7.65 25.45
CA ALA A 37 4.98 6.39 24.67
C ALA A 37 4.10 5.31 25.31
N ALA A 38 3.99 5.25 26.64
CA ALA A 38 3.19 4.25 27.32
C ALA A 38 1.69 4.51 27.08
N ALA A 39 1.26 5.76 27.25
CA ALA A 39 -0.12 6.16 26.95
C ALA A 39 -0.48 5.94 25.48
N PHE A 40 0.45 6.22 24.54
CA PHE A 40 0.23 5.96 23.12
C PHE A 40 0.02 4.46 22.85
N VAL A 41 0.86 3.59 23.41
CA VAL A 41 0.75 2.13 23.24
C VAL A 41 -0.53 1.60 23.88
N GLU A 42 -0.90 2.10 25.07
CA GLU A 42 -2.13 1.72 25.74
C GLU A 42 -3.36 2.07 24.91
N MET A 43 -3.40 3.29 24.36
CA MET A 43 -4.53 3.81 23.58
C MET A 43 -4.65 3.12 22.19
N THR A 44 -3.54 2.85 21.51
CA THR A 44 -3.53 2.41 20.12
C THR A 44 -3.25 0.92 19.94
N GLY A 45 -2.61 0.27 20.91
CA GLY A 45 -2.07 -1.08 20.80
C GLY A 45 -0.80 -1.18 19.94
N VAL A 46 -0.33 -0.08 19.34
CA VAL A 46 0.81 -0.07 18.41
C VAL A 46 2.12 -0.04 19.19
N ARG A 47 2.75 -1.20 19.36
CA ARG A 47 4.01 -1.35 20.10
C ARG A 47 5.24 -1.11 19.23
N GLU A 48 5.16 -1.43 17.95
CA GLU A 48 6.24 -1.24 16.99
C GLU A 48 5.67 -0.90 15.60
N ARG A 49 6.50 -0.29 14.79
CA ARG A 49 6.18 0.03 13.39
C ARG A 49 7.38 -0.23 12.51
N ARG A 50 7.10 -0.43 11.23
CA ARG A 50 8.13 -0.58 10.20
C ARG A 50 8.36 0.76 9.53
N VAL A 51 9.62 1.16 9.39
CA VAL A 51 9.99 2.44 8.78
C VAL A 51 11.07 2.26 7.74
N ASP A 52 10.99 3.07 6.70
CA ASP A 52 12.01 3.23 5.69
C ASP A 52 12.05 4.69 5.25
N ASN A 53 13.25 5.21 5.05
CA ASN A 53 13.47 6.58 4.57
C ASN A 53 13.99 6.61 3.12
N THR A 54 14.09 5.46 2.47
CA THR A 54 14.68 5.29 1.15
C THR A 54 13.72 4.80 0.08
N SER A 55 12.66 4.08 0.49
CA SER A 55 11.65 3.55 -0.42
C SER A 55 10.44 4.48 -0.53
N CYS A 56 9.90 4.56 -1.73
CA CYS A 56 8.60 5.17 -2.00
C CYS A 56 7.46 4.20 -1.69
N THR A 57 6.24 4.72 -1.61
CA THR A 57 5.05 3.88 -1.40
C THR A 57 4.89 2.87 -2.55
N SER A 58 5.20 3.27 -3.79
CA SER A 58 5.14 2.36 -4.94
C SER A 58 6.13 1.20 -4.85
N ASP A 59 7.27 1.35 -4.17
CA ASP A 59 8.25 0.26 -4.01
C ASP A 59 7.68 -0.86 -3.15
N LEU A 60 7.02 -0.50 -2.06
CA LEU A 60 6.34 -1.47 -1.18
C LEU A 60 5.17 -2.15 -1.90
N CYS A 61 4.37 -1.36 -2.65
CA CYS A 61 3.27 -1.89 -3.46
C CYS A 61 3.79 -2.82 -4.57
N TYR A 62 4.89 -2.48 -5.24
CA TYR A 62 5.52 -3.31 -6.25
C TYR A 62 5.93 -4.67 -5.67
N ALA A 63 6.66 -4.66 -4.55
CA ALA A 63 7.11 -5.88 -3.89
C ALA A 63 5.94 -6.78 -3.46
N ALA A 64 4.87 -6.18 -2.90
CA ALA A 64 3.67 -6.91 -2.51
C ALA A 64 2.94 -7.49 -3.73
N SER A 65 2.84 -6.72 -4.82
CA SER A 65 2.17 -7.15 -6.05
C SER A 65 2.91 -8.29 -6.75
N GLU A 66 4.25 -8.19 -6.88
CA GLU A 66 5.06 -9.28 -7.46
C GLU A 66 4.88 -10.57 -6.68
N LYS A 67 4.93 -10.47 -5.34
CA LYS A 67 4.70 -11.64 -4.49
C LYS A 67 3.30 -12.22 -4.68
N LEU A 68 2.26 -11.37 -4.69
CA LEU A 68 0.88 -11.81 -4.84
C LEU A 68 0.65 -12.52 -6.17
N LEU A 69 1.12 -11.94 -7.28
CA LEU A 69 0.99 -12.53 -8.61
C LEU A 69 1.70 -13.88 -8.70
N ALA A 70 2.90 -13.98 -8.10
CA ALA A 70 3.64 -15.23 -8.04
C ALA A 70 2.93 -16.30 -7.19
N ASP A 71 2.45 -15.94 -5.99
CA ASP A 71 1.75 -16.87 -5.10
C ASP A 71 0.44 -17.40 -5.73
N LEU A 72 -0.25 -16.57 -6.50
CA LEU A 72 -1.48 -16.94 -7.20
C LEU A 72 -1.22 -17.62 -8.56
N ASN A 73 0.03 -17.63 -9.02
CA ASN A 73 0.42 -18.09 -10.37
C ASN A 73 -0.41 -17.40 -11.47
N TRP A 74 -0.64 -16.09 -11.33
CA TRP A 74 -1.39 -15.30 -12.31
C TRP A 74 -0.49 -14.75 -13.41
N ASP A 75 -0.95 -14.87 -14.65
CA ASP A 75 -0.31 -14.16 -15.76
C ASP A 75 -0.58 -12.66 -15.62
N LYS A 76 0.50 -11.88 -15.65
CA LYS A 76 0.44 -10.41 -15.62
C LYS A 76 -0.42 -9.82 -16.74
N LYS A 77 -0.58 -10.53 -17.85
CA LYS A 77 -1.44 -10.13 -18.97
C LYS A 77 -2.93 -10.25 -18.68
N GLU A 78 -3.30 -11.05 -17.68
CA GLU A 78 -4.69 -11.23 -17.27
C GLU A 78 -5.16 -10.16 -16.27
N VAL A 79 -4.24 -9.33 -15.78
CA VAL A 79 -4.59 -8.21 -14.88
C VAL A 79 -5.28 -7.12 -15.70
N GLY A 80 -6.59 -6.99 -15.50
CA GLY A 80 -7.43 -6.02 -16.22
C GLY A 80 -7.45 -4.63 -15.60
N ALA A 81 -7.12 -4.50 -14.32
CA ALA A 81 -7.07 -3.20 -13.64
C ALA A 81 -6.06 -3.19 -12.49
N ILE A 82 -5.43 -2.04 -12.30
CA ILE A 82 -4.63 -1.69 -11.12
C ILE A 82 -5.17 -0.39 -10.53
N ILE A 83 -5.53 -0.42 -9.26
CA ILE A 83 -6.01 0.75 -8.54
C ILE A 83 -5.08 0.99 -7.35
N PHE A 84 -4.41 2.14 -7.38
CA PHE A 84 -3.53 2.56 -6.30
C PHE A 84 -4.27 3.50 -5.36
N VAL A 85 -4.45 3.07 -4.11
CA VAL A 85 -5.15 3.85 -3.10
C VAL A 85 -4.16 4.32 -2.06
N SER A 86 -3.85 5.62 -2.03
CA SER A 86 -2.88 6.18 -1.09
C SER A 86 -2.99 7.71 -0.97
N GLN A 87 -2.62 8.23 0.20
CA GLN A 87 -2.38 9.66 0.42
C GLN A 87 -0.92 10.07 0.13
N THR A 88 -0.02 9.10 -0.04
CA THR A 88 1.42 9.28 -0.22
C THR A 88 1.85 8.78 -1.60
N ALA A 89 1.28 9.38 -2.64
CA ALA A 89 1.71 9.14 -4.00
C ALA A 89 3.18 9.58 -4.18
N ASP A 90 3.94 8.85 -5.00
CA ASP A 90 5.35 9.15 -5.24
C ASP A 90 5.53 10.50 -5.93
N TYR A 91 4.64 10.80 -6.87
CA TYR A 91 4.62 12.03 -7.67
C TYR A 91 3.19 12.56 -7.80
N ARG A 92 3.06 13.84 -8.06
CA ARG A 92 1.78 14.42 -8.50
C ARG A 92 1.42 13.96 -9.90
N PHE A 93 2.43 13.70 -10.72
CA PHE A 93 2.33 13.29 -12.10
C PHE A 93 3.62 12.56 -12.54
N PRO A 94 3.58 11.43 -13.23
CA PRO A 94 2.37 10.67 -13.61
C PRO A 94 1.71 9.99 -12.40
N ALA A 95 0.50 9.41 -12.60
CA ALA A 95 -0.19 8.61 -11.60
C ALA A 95 0.68 7.42 -11.15
N THR A 96 0.69 7.12 -9.85
CA THR A 96 1.52 6.03 -9.29
C THR A 96 1.08 4.66 -9.82
N SER A 97 -0.21 4.47 -10.10
CA SER A 97 -0.73 3.27 -10.77
C SER A 97 -0.11 3.05 -12.15
N CYS A 98 0.14 4.12 -12.94
CA CYS A 98 0.80 4.01 -14.23
C CYS A 98 2.27 3.58 -14.08
N ILE A 99 2.96 4.09 -13.05
CA ILE A 99 4.33 3.68 -12.72
C ILE A 99 4.35 2.19 -12.34
N LEU A 100 3.41 1.76 -11.50
CA LEU A 100 3.28 0.37 -11.09
C LEU A 100 2.91 -0.54 -12.25
N GLN A 101 2.02 -0.11 -13.15
CA GLN A 101 1.66 -0.84 -14.36
C GLN A 101 2.89 -1.15 -15.21
N ASP A 102 3.73 -0.15 -15.45
CA ASP A 102 4.98 -0.31 -16.22
C ASP A 102 5.99 -1.20 -15.50
N ARG A 103 6.27 -0.93 -14.22
CA ARG A 103 7.22 -1.70 -13.40
C ARG A 103 6.84 -3.17 -13.27
N LEU A 104 5.56 -3.47 -13.11
CA LEU A 104 5.05 -4.83 -13.02
C LEU A 104 5.02 -5.53 -14.38
N GLY A 105 5.16 -4.79 -15.49
CA GLY A 105 5.05 -5.33 -16.85
C GLY A 105 3.61 -5.76 -17.19
N LEU A 106 2.61 -5.08 -16.66
CA LEU A 106 1.21 -5.32 -16.99
C LEU A 106 0.89 -4.87 -18.42
N SER A 107 -0.20 -5.39 -18.98
CA SER A 107 -0.69 -4.94 -20.28
C SER A 107 -0.94 -3.43 -20.28
N LYS A 108 -0.63 -2.74 -21.38
CA LYS A 108 -0.99 -1.32 -21.58
C LYS A 108 -2.49 -1.08 -21.67
N GLU A 109 -3.26 -2.15 -21.92
CA GLU A 109 -4.73 -2.12 -21.89
C GLU A 109 -5.30 -2.28 -20.47
N CYS A 110 -4.45 -2.61 -19.48
CA CYS A 110 -4.85 -2.65 -18.08
C CYS A 110 -5.27 -1.24 -17.62
N TYR A 111 -6.46 -1.14 -17.05
CA TYR A 111 -6.92 0.13 -16.47
C TYR A 111 -6.05 0.51 -15.27
N ALA A 112 -5.50 1.72 -15.26
CA ALA A 112 -4.66 2.21 -14.18
C ALA A 112 -5.22 3.51 -13.60
N ALA A 113 -5.51 3.54 -12.30
CA ALA A 113 -6.07 4.72 -11.63
C ALA A 113 -5.53 4.88 -10.21
N ASP A 114 -5.36 6.13 -9.79
CA ASP A 114 -5.07 6.51 -8.41
C ASP A 114 -6.33 7.01 -7.71
N VAL A 115 -6.52 6.58 -6.46
CA VAL A 115 -7.53 7.09 -5.54
C VAL A 115 -6.82 7.77 -4.38
N ASN A 116 -6.80 9.10 -4.39
CA ASN A 116 -6.09 9.92 -3.41
C ASN A 116 -7.03 10.43 -2.31
N LEU A 117 -7.97 9.61 -1.89
CA LEU A 117 -8.84 9.91 -0.76
C LEU A 117 -8.16 9.53 0.55
N GLY A 118 -8.49 10.24 1.61
CA GLY A 118 -8.02 9.95 2.95
C GLY A 118 -8.55 8.63 3.50
N CYS A 119 -9.01 8.63 4.75
CA CYS A 119 -9.49 7.43 5.42
C CYS A 119 -10.69 6.75 4.73
N SER A 120 -11.27 7.38 3.71
CA SER A 120 -12.44 6.89 2.94
C SER A 120 -12.08 6.42 1.52
N GLY A 121 -10.79 6.32 1.20
CA GLY A 121 -10.30 5.81 -0.08
C GLY A 121 -10.46 4.31 -0.22
#